data_e7503a69e772a83610142f299ab413de
#
_entry.id   e7503a69e772a83610142f299ab413de
#
_cell.length_a   1.000
_cell.length_b   1.000
_cell.length_c   1.000
_cell.angle_alpha   90.00
_cell.angle_beta   90.00
_cell.angle_gamma   90.00
#
_symmetry.space_group_name_H-M   'P 1'
#
loop_
_entity.id
_entity.type
_entity.pdbx_description
1 polymer ?
#
loop_
_entity_poly.entity_id
_entity_poly.type
_entity_poly.pdbx_seq_one_letter_code
_entity_poly.pdbx_strand_id
1 'polypeptide(L)'
;MCAIVGFWDSCRNAVREELERTALQMAAAVRHRGPDDQGAWAEEEPSIALGHRRLSILDLSSEGHQPMISPDQRYVLVFNGEIYNYKSLRSELEQHGHTFRGHSDTEVLLAAVSQWGLVPALERFVGMFAFALWDRQLRKLHLARDRAGEKPLYYGWSDGVFLFGSELKALRAHPEWSARINRQAVAMLAQCGYIPAPHSIYEQIHKL
;
A
#
# COMPACT_ATOMS: atom_id res chain seq x y z
N MET A 1 -0.92 -7.84 11.85
CA MET A 1 -1.47 -7.12 10.67
C MET A 1 -0.31 -6.67 9.80
N CYS A 2 -0.39 -6.86 8.49
CA CYS A 2 0.62 -6.36 7.57
C CYS A 2 0.78 -4.83 7.61
N ALA A 3 1.78 -4.32 6.92
CA ALA A 3 1.93 -2.90 6.67
C ALA A 3 2.43 -2.65 5.25
N ILE A 4 1.90 -1.60 4.65
CA ILE A 4 2.33 -1.09 3.35
C ILE A 4 3.01 0.26 3.55
N VAL A 5 3.99 0.53 2.72
CA VAL A 5 4.72 1.81 2.66
C VAL A 5 5.11 2.09 1.23
N GLY A 6 5.41 3.33 0.91
CA GLY A 6 6.01 3.68 -0.35
C GLY A 6 6.12 5.17 -0.55
N PHE A 7 6.77 5.53 -1.64
CA PHE A 7 6.95 6.91 -2.04
C PHE A 7 7.10 7.04 -3.55
N TRP A 8 6.84 8.25 -4.02
CA TRP A 8 7.05 8.65 -5.40
C TRP A 8 7.77 10.01 -5.41
N ASP A 9 8.99 10.02 -5.89
CA ASP A 9 9.82 11.22 -6.05
C ASP A 9 9.97 11.55 -7.54
N SER A 10 9.10 12.41 -8.05
CA SER A 10 9.13 12.80 -9.47
C SER A 10 10.25 13.79 -9.84
N CYS A 11 10.96 14.32 -8.84
CA CYS A 11 11.96 15.36 -9.03
C CYS A 11 13.41 14.83 -8.99
N ARG A 12 13.60 13.61 -8.48
CA ARG A 12 14.93 13.02 -8.28
C ARG A 12 15.10 11.76 -9.12
N ASN A 13 16.20 11.69 -9.85
CA ASN A 13 16.64 10.47 -10.51
C ASN A 13 17.50 9.68 -9.52
N ALA A 14 16.93 8.66 -8.92
CA ALA A 14 17.63 7.75 -8.03
C ALA A 14 17.73 6.35 -8.66
N VAL A 15 18.82 5.65 -8.40
CA VAL A 15 18.98 4.27 -8.86
C VAL A 15 18.08 3.33 -8.06
N ARG A 16 17.70 2.23 -8.68
CA ARG A 16 16.75 1.26 -8.13
C ARG A 16 17.13 0.78 -6.72
N GLU A 17 18.39 0.47 -6.50
CA GLU A 17 18.90 -0.03 -5.21
C GLU A 17 18.73 1.00 -4.08
N GLU A 18 18.86 2.29 -4.40
CA GLU A 18 18.65 3.37 -3.43
C GLU A 18 17.17 3.52 -3.08
N LEU A 19 16.30 3.44 -4.08
CA LEU A 19 14.85 3.49 -3.91
C LEU A 19 14.35 2.30 -3.06
N GLU A 20 14.77 1.07 -3.40
CA GLU A 20 14.42 -0.14 -2.64
C GLU A 20 14.92 -0.07 -1.19
N ARG A 21 16.16 0.39 -0.97
CA ARG A 21 16.72 0.59 0.37
C ARG A 21 15.90 1.58 1.19
N THR A 22 15.47 2.68 0.59
CA THR A 22 14.62 3.68 1.25
C THR A 22 13.26 3.09 1.61
N ALA A 23 12.62 2.34 0.71
CA ALA A 23 11.36 1.65 1.00
C ALA A 23 11.52 0.61 2.12
N LEU A 24 12.63 -0.13 2.15
CA LEU A 24 12.95 -1.06 3.25
C LEU A 24 13.17 -0.34 4.58
N GLN A 25 13.81 0.84 4.58
CA GLN A 25 13.97 1.67 5.78
C GLN A 25 12.60 2.12 6.32
N MET A 26 11.70 2.59 5.45
CA MET A 26 10.33 2.93 5.82
C MET A 26 9.56 1.72 6.37
N ALA A 27 9.70 0.55 5.73
CA ALA A 27 9.09 -0.70 6.18
C ALA A 27 9.64 -1.16 7.53
N ALA A 28 10.94 -0.98 7.81
CA ALA A 28 11.55 -1.34 9.08
C ALA A 28 10.94 -0.57 10.26
N ALA A 29 10.53 0.68 10.07
CA ALA A 29 9.86 1.47 11.11
C ALA A 29 8.51 0.85 11.56
N VAL A 30 7.90 -0.01 10.76
CA VAL A 30 6.62 -0.68 11.04
C VAL A 30 6.76 -2.21 11.17
N ARG A 31 7.96 -2.71 11.50
CA ARG A 31 8.26 -4.15 11.65
C ARG A 31 7.31 -4.86 12.62
N HIS A 32 6.87 -4.19 13.69
CA HIS A 32 5.94 -4.76 14.68
C HIS A 32 4.61 -5.21 14.08
N ARG A 33 4.20 -4.67 12.91
CA ARG A 33 2.97 -5.06 12.22
C ARG A 33 3.12 -6.35 11.42
N GLY A 34 4.29 -6.58 10.86
CA GLY A 34 4.58 -7.74 10.02
C GLY A 34 6.01 -8.23 10.24
N PRO A 35 6.22 -9.11 11.24
CA PRO A 35 7.56 -9.58 11.58
C PRO A 35 8.07 -10.68 10.64
N ASP A 36 7.18 -11.38 9.90
CA ASP A 36 7.49 -12.66 9.27
C ASP A 36 8.25 -12.52 7.95
N ASP A 37 7.92 -11.47 7.15
CA ASP A 37 8.56 -11.24 5.86
C ASP A 37 8.59 -9.75 5.54
N GLN A 38 9.51 -9.38 4.64
CA GLN A 38 9.62 -8.02 4.12
C GLN A 38 10.01 -8.04 2.65
N GLY A 39 9.51 -7.07 1.89
CA GLY A 39 9.90 -6.88 0.51
C GLY A 39 9.88 -5.41 0.11
N ALA A 40 10.63 -5.11 -0.93
CA ALA A 40 10.59 -3.84 -1.63
C ALA A 40 10.68 -4.06 -3.13
N TRP A 41 10.13 -3.13 -3.87
CA TRP A 41 10.21 -3.04 -5.31
C TRP A 41 10.31 -1.57 -5.69
N ALA A 42 11.07 -1.27 -6.72
CA ALA A 42 11.21 0.09 -7.23
C ALA A 42 11.36 0.14 -8.75
N GLU A 43 11.01 1.29 -9.31
CA GLU A 43 11.19 1.66 -10.71
C GLU A 43 11.87 3.03 -10.76
N GLU A 44 12.99 3.13 -11.49
CA GLU A 44 13.82 4.34 -11.54
C GLU A 44 13.09 5.52 -12.19
N GLU A 45 12.37 5.24 -13.26
CA GLU A 45 11.53 6.23 -13.94
C GLU A 45 10.05 5.81 -13.82
N PRO A 46 9.30 6.45 -12.92
CA PRO A 46 9.43 7.80 -12.35
C PRO A 46 9.93 7.86 -10.88
N SER A 47 10.92 7.10 -10.47
CA SER A 47 11.45 7.08 -9.09
C SER A 47 10.37 6.76 -8.04
N ILE A 48 9.71 5.63 -8.23
CA ILE A 48 8.70 5.10 -7.31
C ILE A 48 9.21 3.86 -6.59
N ALA A 49 8.89 3.73 -5.31
CA ALA A 49 9.15 2.51 -4.55
C ALA A 49 7.98 2.12 -3.66
N LEU A 50 7.75 0.82 -3.59
CA LEU A 50 6.75 0.16 -2.77
C LEU A 50 7.45 -0.79 -1.79
N GLY A 51 7.01 -0.79 -0.53
CA GLY A 51 7.54 -1.66 0.49
C GLY A 51 6.44 -2.34 1.31
N HIS A 52 6.73 -3.53 1.81
CA HIS A 52 5.77 -4.34 2.55
C HIS A 52 6.38 -4.99 3.78
N ARG A 53 5.57 -5.11 4.83
CA ARG A 53 5.84 -5.95 6.02
C ARG A 53 4.70 -6.96 6.16
N ARG A 54 5.04 -8.23 6.18
CA ARG A 54 4.08 -9.34 6.18
C ARG A 54 3.91 -9.94 7.56
N LEU A 55 2.65 -10.12 7.95
CA LEU A 55 2.22 -11.10 8.94
C LEU A 55 1.51 -12.22 8.17
N SER A 56 2.09 -13.40 8.14
CA SER A 56 1.57 -14.55 7.38
C SER A 56 0.40 -15.18 8.11
N ILE A 57 -0.81 -15.14 7.51
CA ILE A 57 -2.05 -15.66 8.11
C ILE A 57 -2.74 -16.66 7.19
N LEU A 58 -3.14 -16.26 5.97
CA LEU A 58 -3.88 -17.10 5.03
C LEU A 58 -2.98 -18.02 4.20
N ASP A 59 -1.86 -17.50 3.78
CA ASP A 59 -0.85 -18.23 3.01
C ASP A 59 0.49 -18.14 3.74
N LEU A 60 1.06 -19.26 4.14
CA LEU A 60 2.36 -19.30 4.81
C LEU A 60 3.53 -19.51 3.84
N SER A 61 3.23 -19.71 2.56
CA SER A 61 4.24 -19.93 1.52
C SER A 61 4.89 -18.62 1.07
N SER A 62 5.96 -18.75 0.26
CA SER A 62 6.61 -17.65 -0.41
C SER A 62 5.72 -16.97 -1.46
N GLU A 63 4.68 -17.64 -1.94
CA GLU A 63 3.76 -17.10 -2.96
C GLU A 63 2.94 -15.90 -2.46
N GLY A 64 2.83 -15.73 -1.14
CA GLY A 64 2.23 -14.54 -0.53
C GLY A 64 3.20 -13.38 -0.32
N HIS A 65 4.42 -13.44 -0.85
CA HIS A 65 5.40 -12.35 -0.79
C HIS A 65 4.91 -11.09 -1.50
N GLN A 66 5.24 -9.95 -0.94
CA GLN A 66 4.90 -8.64 -1.51
C GLN A 66 6.10 -7.69 -1.45
N PRO A 67 6.22 -6.74 -2.40
CA PRO A 67 5.28 -6.35 -3.44
C PRO A 67 5.02 -7.46 -4.47
N MET A 68 3.74 -7.66 -4.83
CA MET A 68 3.32 -8.68 -5.79
C MET A 68 3.14 -8.06 -7.18
N ILE A 69 3.64 -8.76 -8.20
CA ILE A 69 3.60 -8.29 -9.60
C ILE A 69 2.61 -9.16 -10.37
N SER A 70 1.76 -8.53 -11.18
CA SER A 70 0.84 -9.26 -12.06
C SER A 70 1.58 -10.09 -13.12
N PRO A 71 1.00 -11.21 -13.60
CA PRO A 71 1.65 -12.08 -14.60
C PRO A 71 2.05 -11.33 -15.88
N ASP A 72 1.29 -10.33 -16.31
CA ASP A 72 1.57 -9.47 -17.45
C ASP A 72 2.58 -8.33 -17.16
N GLN A 73 3.13 -8.29 -15.93
CA GLN A 73 4.10 -7.29 -15.47
C GLN A 73 3.56 -5.84 -15.45
N ARG A 74 2.26 -5.65 -15.61
CA ARG A 74 1.63 -4.31 -15.63
C ARG A 74 1.47 -3.71 -14.25
N TYR A 75 0.99 -4.51 -13.30
CA TYR A 75 0.65 -4.02 -11.97
C TYR A 75 1.65 -4.49 -10.92
N VAL A 76 1.96 -3.59 -10.00
CA VAL A 76 2.71 -3.90 -8.76
C VAL A 76 1.87 -3.48 -7.56
N LEU A 77 1.63 -4.42 -6.65
CA LEU A 77 0.70 -4.28 -5.54
C LEU A 77 1.39 -4.47 -4.19
N VAL A 78 1.08 -3.60 -3.24
CA VAL A 78 1.27 -3.84 -1.81
C VAL A 78 -0.08 -3.73 -1.10
N PHE A 79 -0.42 -4.74 -0.31
CA PHE A 79 -1.74 -4.93 0.28
C PHE A 79 -1.65 -5.26 1.77
N ASN A 80 -2.48 -4.59 2.56
CA ASN A 80 -2.68 -4.86 3.98
C ASN A 80 -4.17 -5.05 4.23
N GLY A 81 -4.64 -6.26 4.32
CA GLY A 81 -6.06 -6.52 4.48
C GLY A 81 -6.44 -7.98 4.42
N GLU A 82 -7.73 -8.19 4.21
CA GLU A 82 -8.34 -9.47 3.95
C GLU A 82 -9.59 -9.26 3.08
N ILE A 83 -9.66 -9.93 1.94
CA ILE A 83 -10.83 -9.97 1.06
C ILE A 83 -11.65 -11.20 1.40
N TYR A 84 -12.70 -11.05 2.17
CA TYR A 84 -13.49 -12.18 2.72
C TYR A 84 -14.12 -13.06 1.64
N ASN A 85 -14.56 -12.48 0.54
CA ASN A 85 -15.16 -13.19 -0.57
C ASN A 85 -14.18 -13.65 -1.66
N TYR A 86 -12.86 -13.69 -1.35
CA TYR A 86 -11.81 -14.02 -2.33
C TYR A 86 -12.01 -15.40 -2.99
N LYS A 87 -12.57 -16.40 -2.26
CA LYS A 87 -12.80 -17.75 -2.81
C LYS A 87 -13.82 -17.73 -3.96
N SER A 88 -14.90 -16.96 -3.81
CA SER A 88 -15.91 -16.79 -4.84
C SER A 88 -15.34 -16.04 -6.05
N LEU A 89 -14.60 -14.95 -5.79
CA LEU A 89 -13.93 -14.18 -6.84
C LEU A 89 -12.91 -15.03 -7.58
N ARG A 90 -12.13 -15.85 -6.88
CA ARG A 90 -11.16 -16.78 -7.45
C ARG A 90 -11.83 -17.75 -8.43
N SER A 91 -12.94 -18.39 -8.02
CA SER A 91 -13.66 -19.32 -8.89
C SER A 91 -14.21 -18.64 -10.15
N GLU A 92 -14.67 -17.40 -10.07
CA GLU A 92 -15.11 -16.61 -11.23
C GLU A 92 -13.90 -16.28 -12.15
N LEU A 93 -12.78 -15.86 -11.58
CA LEU A 93 -11.57 -15.56 -12.32
C LEU A 93 -10.97 -16.79 -13.01
N GLU A 94 -11.03 -17.96 -12.39
CA GLU A 94 -10.63 -19.24 -13.00
C GLU A 94 -11.47 -19.57 -14.25
N GLN A 95 -12.77 -19.25 -14.24
CA GLN A 95 -13.66 -19.38 -15.42
C GLN A 95 -13.27 -18.40 -16.54
N HIS A 96 -12.66 -17.25 -16.20
CA HIS A 96 -12.09 -16.30 -17.16
C HIS A 96 -10.67 -16.64 -17.59
N GLY A 97 -10.13 -17.80 -17.18
CA GLY A 97 -8.82 -18.30 -17.61
C GLY A 97 -7.66 -17.85 -16.73
N HIS A 98 -7.89 -17.18 -15.61
CA HIS A 98 -6.82 -16.86 -14.66
C HIS A 98 -6.35 -18.12 -13.93
N THR A 99 -5.04 -18.18 -13.69
CA THR A 99 -4.39 -19.24 -12.90
C THR A 99 -3.72 -18.65 -11.68
N PHE A 100 -3.72 -19.37 -10.58
CA PHE A 100 -3.17 -18.92 -9.31
C PHE A 100 -2.07 -19.88 -8.85
N ARG A 101 -1.00 -19.33 -8.28
CA ARG A 101 0.12 -20.10 -7.74
C ARG A 101 -0.07 -20.44 -6.27
N GLY A 102 -0.55 -19.44 -5.51
CA GLY A 102 -0.79 -19.55 -4.08
C GLY A 102 -2.27 -19.62 -3.72
N HIS A 103 -2.53 -19.37 -2.45
CA HIS A 103 -3.88 -19.35 -1.88
C HIS A 103 -4.22 -17.99 -1.27
N SER A 104 -3.43 -16.94 -1.57
CA SER A 104 -3.63 -15.62 -0.99
C SER A 104 -4.79 -14.87 -1.68
N ASP A 105 -5.49 -14.08 -0.89
CA ASP A 105 -6.46 -13.11 -1.39
C ASP A 105 -5.79 -11.95 -2.15
N THR A 106 -4.52 -11.68 -1.87
CA THR A 106 -3.70 -10.69 -2.59
C THR A 106 -3.58 -11.01 -4.08
N GLU A 107 -3.35 -12.29 -4.40
CA GLU A 107 -3.26 -12.76 -5.78
C GLU A 107 -4.60 -12.62 -6.51
N VAL A 108 -5.70 -12.92 -5.79
CA VAL A 108 -7.07 -12.75 -6.30
C VAL A 108 -7.40 -11.28 -6.56
N LEU A 109 -7.02 -10.38 -5.65
CA LEU A 109 -7.17 -8.94 -5.83
C LEU A 109 -6.46 -8.47 -7.11
N LEU A 110 -5.21 -8.88 -7.29
CA LEU A 110 -4.41 -8.49 -8.44
C LEU A 110 -4.99 -9.01 -9.77
N ALA A 111 -5.45 -10.27 -9.79
CA ALA A 111 -6.14 -10.87 -10.93
C ALA A 111 -7.47 -10.16 -11.24
N ALA A 112 -8.24 -9.80 -10.20
CA ALA A 112 -9.51 -9.06 -10.32
C ALA A 112 -9.30 -7.68 -10.97
N VAL A 113 -8.27 -6.95 -10.55
CA VAL A 113 -7.91 -5.66 -11.16
C VAL A 113 -7.47 -5.85 -12.62
N SER A 114 -6.70 -6.88 -12.91
CA SER A 114 -6.28 -7.19 -14.29
C SER A 114 -7.47 -7.54 -15.20
N GLN A 115 -8.46 -8.27 -14.68
CA GLN A 115 -9.63 -8.73 -15.44
C GLN A 115 -10.66 -7.62 -15.66
N TRP A 116 -11.02 -6.89 -14.61
CA TRP A 116 -12.18 -5.98 -14.63
C TRP A 116 -11.80 -4.50 -14.59
N GLY A 117 -10.54 -4.18 -14.32
CA GLY A 117 -10.09 -2.84 -13.97
C GLY A 117 -10.29 -2.51 -12.49
N LEU A 118 -9.64 -1.44 -12.02
CA LEU A 118 -9.56 -1.11 -10.59
C LEU A 118 -10.95 -0.84 -9.96
N VAL A 119 -11.75 0.06 -10.56
CA VAL A 119 -13.02 0.50 -9.96
C VAL A 119 -14.04 -0.65 -9.90
N PRO A 120 -14.31 -1.40 -10.99
CA PRO A 120 -15.21 -2.55 -10.91
C PRO A 120 -14.73 -3.66 -9.97
N ALA A 121 -13.40 -3.85 -9.84
CA ALA A 121 -12.85 -4.81 -8.86
C ALA A 121 -13.13 -4.35 -7.43
N LEU A 122 -12.91 -3.07 -7.10
CA LEU A 122 -13.19 -2.49 -5.78
C LEU A 122 -14.67 -2.63 -5.37
N GLU A 123 -15.59 -2.49 -6.31
CA GLU A 123 -17.04 -2.64 -6.06
C GLU A 123 -17.42 -4.07 -5.67
N ARG A 124 -16.65 -5.06 -6.12
CA ARG A 124 -16.86 -6.49 -5.85
C ARG A 124 -16.24 -6.97 -4.54
N PHE A 125 -15.25 -6.26 -4.01
CA PHE A 125 -14.55 -6.68 -2.81
C PHE A 125 -15.40 -6.49 -1.56
N VAL A 126 -15.50 -7.56 -0.75
CA VAL A 126 -16.04 -7.54 0.60
C VAL A 126 -14.88 -7.87 1.54
N GLY A 127 -14.53 -6.94 2.41
CA GLY A 127 -13.41 -7.13 3.31
C GLY A 127 -12.90 -5.83 3.94
N MET A 128 -11.82 -5.96 4.66
CA MET A 128 -11.10 -4.86 5.30
C MET A 128 -9.74 -4.73 4.66
N PHE A 129 -9.43 -3.58 4.05
CA PHE A 129 -8.19 -3.44 3.29
C PHE A 129 -7.68 -2.02 3.14
N ALA A 130 -6.38 -1.93 2.95
CA ALA A 130 -5.70 -0.78 2.35
C ALA A 130 -4.63 -1.32 1.41
N PHE A 131 -4.50 -0.73 0.24
CA PHE A 131 -3.46 -1.10 -0.71
C PHE A 131 -2.94 0.07 -1.52
N ALA A 132 -1.75 -0.11 -2.08
CA ALA A 132 -1.21 0.72 -3.14
C ALA A 132 -0.94 -0.15 -4.37
N LEU A 133 -1.41 0.32 -5.51
CA LEU A 133 -1.27 -0.33 -6.80
C LEU A 133 -0.58 0.62 -7.78
N TRP A 134 0.56 0.22 -8.29
CA TRP A 134 1.24 0.91 -9.37
C TRP A 134 0.89 0.31 -10.72
N ASP A 135 0.27 1.10 -11.62
CA ASP A 135 0.05 0.74 -13.02
C ASP A 135 1.25 1.26 -13.85
N ARG A 136 2.12 0.35 -14.23
CA ARG A 136 3.34 0.65 -14.98
C ARG A 136 3.07 1.16 -16.41
N GLN A 137 1.96 0.73 -17.01
CA GLN A 137 1.60 1.18 -18.37
C GLN A 137 1.06 2.61 -18.35
N LEU A 138 0.17 2.91 -17.40
CA LEU A 138 -0.42 4.24 -17.28
C LEU A 138 0.44 5.20 -16.43
N ARG A 139 1.49 4.68 -15.77
CA ARG A 139 2.33 5.43 -14.82
C ARG A 139 1.49 6.13 -13.75
N LYS A 140 0.58 5.37 -13.13
CA LYS A 140 -0.35 5.87 -12.11
C LYS A 140 -0.25 5.05 -10.84
N LEU A 141 -0.11 5.77 -9.73
CA LEU A 141 -0.22 5.20 -8.39
C LEU A 141 -1.65 5.35 -7.90
N HIS A 142 -2.27 4.23 -7.56
CA HIS A 142 -3.59 4.16 -6.97
C HIS A 142 -3.48 3.78 -5.50
N LEU A 143 -4.16 4.53 -4.66
CA LEU A 143 -4.33 4.20 -3.24
C LEU A 143 -5.80 3.88 -3.00
N ALA A 144 -6.07 2.78 -2.33
CA ALA A 144 -7.44 2.40 -1.97
C ALA A 144 -7.52 1.93 -0.52
N ARG A 145 -8.68 2.18 0.08
CA ARG A 145 -9.00 1.78 1.45
C ARG A 145 -10.44 1.29 1.52
N ASP A 146 -10.72 0.34 2.41
CA ASP A 146 -12.07 -0.14 2.63
C ASP A 146 -13.03 0.97 3.08
N ARG A 147 -14.33 0.77 2.82
CA ARG A 147 -15.38 1.78 3.06
C ARG A 147 -15.51 2.21 4.51
N ALA A 148 -15.22 1.33 5.45
CA ALA A 148 -15.29 1.62 6.88
C ALA A 148 -13.98 2.23 7.41
N GLY A 149 -12.90 2.20 6.62
CA GLY A 149 -11.58 2.67 7.01
C GLY A 149 -10.94 1.81 8.09
N GLU A 150 -11.18 0.50 8.09
CA GLU A 150 -10.66 -0.42 9.09
C GLU A 150 -9.14 -0.57 9.01
N LYS A 151 -8.59 -0.62 7.79
CA LYS A 151 -7.14 -0.64 7.62
C LYS A 151 -6.60 0.78 7.50
N PRO A 152 -5.58 1.16 8.29
CA PRO A 152 -5.02 2.51 8.23
C PRO A 152 -4.25 2.74 6.94
N LEU A 153 -4.42 3.95 6.36
CA LEU A 153 -3.61 4.43 5.25
C LEU A 153 -3.45 5.95 5.37
N TYR A 154 -2.21 6.38 5.46
CA TYR A 154 -1.81 7.78 5.44
C TYR A 154 -1.09 8.09 4.13
N TYR A 155 -1.28 9.30 3.61
CA TYR A 155 -0.65 9.75 2.39
C TYR A 155 -0.48 11.26 2.39
N GLY A 156 0.42 11.75 1.57
CA GLY A 156 0.61 13.18 1.34
C GLY A 156 1.99 13.55 0.85
N TRP A 157 2.27 14.84 0.88
CA TRP A 157 3.50 15.39 0.35
C TRP A 157 4.43 15.85 1.48
N SER A 158 5.71 15.58 1.32
CA SER A 158 6.77 16.09 2.18
C SER A 158 7.96 16.44 1.31
N ASP A 159 8.29 17.72 1.23
CA ASP A 159 9.41 18.27 0.46
C ASP A 159 9.49 17.79 -1.01
N GLY A 160 8.33 17.82 -1.68
CA GLY A 160 8.23 17.41 -3.09
C GLY A 160 8.10 15.91 -3.34
N VAL A 161 8.22 15.07 -2.30
CA VAL A 161 8.04 13.63 -2.38
C VAL A 161 6.63 13.25 -1.93
N PHE A 162 5.92 12.47 -2.73
CA PHE A 162 4.66 11.85 -2.32
C PHE A 162 4.93 10.61 -1.49
N LEU A 163 4.41 10.57 -0.28
CA LEU A 163 4.60 9.49 0.69
C LEU A 163 3.28 8.80 1.01
N PHE A 164 3.29 7.50 1.25
CA PHE A 164 2.15 6.78 1.81
C PHE A 164 2.59 5.63 2.72
N GLY A 165 1.68 5.22 3.61
CA GLY A 165 1.96 4.10 4.50
C GLY A 165 0.89 3.83 5.54
N SER A 166 0.93 2.66 6.11
CA SER A 166 0.00 2.22 7.16
C SER A 166 0.10 3.01 8.46
N GLU A 167 1.25 3.61 8.75
CA GLU A 167 1.47 4.41 9.96
C GLU A 167 2.37 5.61 9.67
N LEU A 168 2.12 6.71 10.37
CA LEU A 168 2.87 7.97 10.22
C LEU A 168 4.38 7.81 10.45
N LYS A 169 4.79 6.89 11.34
CA LYS A 169 6.22 6.65 11.59
C LYS A 169 6.95 6.03 10.40
N ALA A 170 6.24 5.32 9.51
CA ALA A 170 6.82 4.84 8.27
C ALA A 170 7.14 6.00 7.32
N LEU A 171 6.24 6.98 7.19
CA LEU A 171 6.47 8.18 6.40
C LEU A 171 7.65 9.00 6.95
N ARG A 172 7.71 9.14 8.28
CA ARG A 172 8.79 9.83 8.99
C ARG A 172 10.18 9.20 8.81
N ALA A 173 10.24 7.93 8.42
CA ALA A 173 11.49 7.26 8.16
C ALA A 173 12.08 7.56 6.78
N HIS A 174 11.33 8.25 5.90
CA HIS A 174 11.86 8.71 4.61
C HIS A 174 12.90 9.83 4.81
N PRO A 175 14.04 9.82 4.10
CA PRO A 175 15.10 10.84 4.26
C PRO A 175 14.61 12.29 4.07
N GLU A 176 13.74 12.52 3.10
CA GLU A 176 13.17 13.85 2.78
C GLU A 176 11.93 14.19 3.65
N TRP A 177 11.80 13.57 4.80
CA TRP A 177 10.71 13.92 5.71
C TRP A 177 10.94 15.29 6.36
N SER A 178 10.02 16.24 6.10
CA SER A 178 10.09 17.61 6.63
C SER A 178 8.75 18.14 7.16
N ALA A 179 7.72 17.27 7.23
CA ALA A 179 6.36 17.71 7.58
C ALA A 179 6.28 18.34 8.98
N ARG A 180 5.54 19.45 9.05
CA ARG A 180 5.32 20.24 10.27
C ARG A 180 4.08 19.76 11.02
N ILE A 181 4.01 20.07 12.32
CA ILE A 181 2.83 19.80 13.14
C ILE A 181 1.68 20.71 12.71
N ASN A 182 0.54 20.10 12.42
CA ASN A 182 -0.71 20.78 12.13
C ASN A 182 -1.38 21.23 13.45
N ARG A 183 -1.32 22.53 13.75
CA ARG A 183 -1.89 23.09 14.99
C ARG A 183 -3.40 22.90 15.09
N GLN A 184 -4.13 22.91 13.97
CA GLN A 184 -5.58 22.64 13.97
C GLN A 184 -5.86 21.19 14.35
N ALA A 185 -5.06 20.24 13.86
CA ALA A 185 -5.18 18.84 14.24
C ALA A 185 -4.89 18.63 15.74
N VAL A 186 -3.95 19.39 16.33
CA VAL A 186 -3.71 19.39 17.79
C VAL A 186 -4.95 19.90 18.55
N ALA A 187 -5.59 20.97 18.08
CA ALA A 187 -6.81 21.47 18.69
C ALA A 187 -7.96 20.45 18.60
N MET A 188 -8.13 19.79 17.44
CA MET A 188 -9.11 18.70 17.26
C MET A 188 -8.84 17.54 18.23
N LEU A 189 -7.58 17.15 18.39
CA LEU A 189 -7.19 16.11 19.35
C LEU A 189 -7.58 16.49 20.78
N ALA A 190 -7.35 17.74 21.18
CA ALA A 190 -7.71 18.22 22.52
C ALA A 190 -9.23 18.27 22.74
N GLN A 191 -10.02 18.57 21.72
CA GLN A 191 -11.47 18.65 21.79
C GLN A 191 -12.16 17.27 21.70
N CYS A 192 -11.71 16.41 20.80
CA CYS A 192 -12.39 15.17 20.44
C CYS A 192 -11.73 13.92 21.04
N GLY A 193 -10.51 14.02 21.59
CA GLY A 193 -9.72 12.88 22.04
C GLY A 193 -9.05 12.10 20.89
N TYR A 194 -9.28 12.49 19.64
CA TYR A 194 -8.66 11.91 18.45
C TYR A 194 -8.61 12.95 17.31
N ILE A 195 -7.83 12.66 16.27
CA ILE A 195 -7.78 13.48 15.06
C ILE A 195 -8.71 12.89 14.01
N PRO A 196 -9.82 13.56 13.64
CA PRO A 196 -10.76 13.05 12.65
C PRO A 196 -10.13 12.95 11.23
N ALA A 197 -10.58 11.99 10.43
CA ALA A 197 -10.26 11.98 9.01
C ALA A 197 -10.88 13.22 8.33
N PRO A 198 -10.26 13.75 7.28
CA PRO A 198 -9.03 13.28 6.63
C PRO A 198 -7.73 13.77 7.30
N HIS A 199 -7.77 14.43 8.45
CA HIS A 199 -6.61 15.07 9.05
C HIS A 199 -5.64 14.06 9.67
N SER A 200 -4.36 14.42 9.67
CA SER A 200 -3.32 13.81 10.50
C SER A 200 -2.71 14.86 11.41
N ILE A 201 -1.81 14.45 12.30
CA ILE A 201 -1.06 15.39 13.15
C ILE A 201 -0.09 16.27 12.35
N TYR A 202 0.19 15.93 11.09
CA TYR A 202 1.12 16.65 10.24
C TYR A 202 0.41 17.41 9.13
N GLU A 203 0.95 18.59 8.78
CA GLU A 203 0.54 19.34 7.59
C GLU A 203 0.80 18.52 6.32
N GLN A 204 -0.08 18.65 5.31
CA GLN A 204 -0.01 17.97 4.01
C GLN A 204 -0.04 16.41 4.06
N ILE A 205 -0.19 15.82 5.24
CA ILE A 205 -0.36 14.37 5.41
C ILE A 205 -1.78 14.09 5.89
N HIS A 206 -2.46 13.19 5.20
CA HIS A 206 -3.87 12.90 5.38
C HIS A 206 -4.11 11.42 5.67
N LYS A 207 -5.27 11.12 6.24
CA LYS A 207 -5.87 9.78 6.28
C LYS A 207 -6.72 9.62 5.04
N LEU A 208 -6.57 8.50 4.32
CA LEU A 208 -7.44 8.15 3.21
C LEU A 208 -8.82 7.73 3.71
#